data_7d74ba0ab5d23775654608a58a49b5fa
#
_entry.id   7d74ba0ab5d23775654608a58a49b5fa
#
_cell.length_a   1.000
_cell.length_b   1.000
_cell.length_c   1.000
_cell.angle_alpha   90.00
_cell.angle_beta   90.00
_cell.angle_gamma   90.00
#
_symmetry.space_group_name_H-M   'P 1'
#
loop_
_entity.id
_entity.type
_entity.pdbx_description
1 polymer ?
#
loop_
_entity_poly.entity_id
_entity_poly.type
_entity_poly.pdbx_seq_one_letter_code
_entity_poly.pdbx_strand_id
1 'polypeptide(L)'
;MTAATQPQWRRDRPWLGHSPICDGLLPWTAHFLPPGADLVSTLTRFHDAGFDHVSVTAAAGKDDALSAMTRIGFLLAEIRRAPDILCHADSAGDIAAAKAAGRLSVSFHFQTATPFTTDLALVDSFRAAGVGRAIIAYNQANIFGDGCHEPRDAGLTAAGERLLHRMADAGMVVDLSHCGERTSLDALDAGLARTPIFSHSNARALFDHERNISDHLLREAGRRGAYIGISGVGMFLGAAAAEIPEAMSIQAAHVASIVGADKLGLGVDFMLLEGSDYSFFDAARYPRGYPPPPWDFLQPEQLSDLVQCLEKRGFSQTEMQGILGGNYLRLAA
;
A
#
# COMPACT_ATOMS: atom_id res chain seq x y z
N MET A 1 26.22 -17.38 -9.78
CA MET A 1 26.02 -16.45 -8.65
C MET A 1 25.11 -17.15 -7.66
N THR A 2 25.47 -17.20 -6.39
CA THR A 2 24.69 -17.88 -5.34
C THR A 2 23.41 -17.09 -5.12
N ALA A 3 22.25 -17.77 -5.10
CA ALA A 3 20.98 -17.19 -4.69
C ALA A 3 21.20 -16.43 -3.37
N ALA A 4 20.72 -15.19 -3.30
CA ALA A 4 20.83 -14.40 -2.07
C ALA A 4 20.25 -15.23 -0.92
N THR A 5 21.04 -15.39 0.12
CA THR A 5 20.68 -16.27 1.23
C THR A 5 19.59 -15.54 2.02
N GLN A 6 18.40 -16.11 2.12
CA GLN A 6 17.32 -15.55 2.94
C GLN A 6 17.82 -15.19 4.35
N PRO A 7 17.31 -14.11 4.99
CA PRO A 7 17.75 -13.73 6.32
C PRO A 7 17.51 -14.85 7.34
N GLN A 8 18.34 -14.91 8.39
CA GLN A 8 18.32 -16.00 9.38
C GLN A 8 16.92 -16.19 10.00
N TRP A 9 16.25 -15.11 10.36
CA TRP A 9 14.92 -15.16 10.98
C TRP A 9 13.89 -15.88 10.11
N ARG A 10 14.03 -15.84 8.78
CA ARG A 10 13.18 -16.53 7.82
C ARG A 10 13.53 -18.03 7.73
N ARG A 11 14.81 -18.36 7.77
CA ARG A 11 15.28 -19.76 7.81
C ARG A 11 14.82 -20.49 9.07
N ASP A 12 14.70 -19.75 10.18
CA ASP A 12 14.18 -20.27 11.46
C ASP A 12 12.66 -20.53 11.43
N ARG A 13 11.99 -20.10 10.35
CA ARG A 13 10.55 -20.27 10.12
C ARG A 13 10.27 -20.98 8.80
N PRO A 14 10.57 -22.30 8.70
CA PRO A 14 10.43 -23.06 7.44
C PRO A 14 8.99 -23.04 6.90
N TRP A 15 7.99 -22.80 7.74
CA TRP A 15 6.60 -22.62 7.33
C TRP A 15 6.38 -21.41 6.42
N LEU A 16 7.26 -20.41 6.42
CA LEU A 16 7.25 -19.27 5.47
C LEU A 16 7.77 -19.63 4.07
N GLY A 17 8.41 -20.80 3.91
CA GLY A 17 9.23 -21.13 2.76
C GLY A 17 8.65 -20.82 1.39
N HIS A 18 7.39 -21.13 1.14
CA HIS A 18 6.73 -20.94 -0.17
C HIS A 18 5.87 -19.67 -0.26
N SER A 19 5.42 -19.12 0.86
CA SER A 19 4.65 -17.87 0.87
C SER A 19 5.53 -16.66 0.60
N PRO A 20 5.16 -15.78 -0.34
CA PRO A 20 5.85 -14.50 -0.49
C PRO A 20 5.53 -13.59 0.70
N ILE A 21 6.44 -12.66 1.00
CA ILE A 21 6.20 -11.53 1.89
C ILE A 21 6.10 -10.28 1.02
N CYS A 22 4.93 -9.63 1.08
CA CYS A 22 4.58 -8.54 0.18
C CYS A 22 4.30 -7.26 0.97
N ASP A 23 4.91 -6.16 0.55
CA ASP A 23 4.49 -4.82 0.95
C ASP A 23 3.59 -4.21 -0.14
N GLY A 24 2.38 -3.88 0.24
CA GLY A 24 1.40 -3.28 -0.65
C GLY A 24 1.68 -1.82 -0.97
N LEU A 25 2.56 -1.11 -0.25
CA LEU A 25 2.74 0.31 -0.48
C LEU A 25 4.10 0.84 -0.05
N LEU A 26 4.88 1.27 -1.04
CA LEU A 26 6.07 2.10 -0.87
C LEU A 26 5.87 3.44 -1.58
N PRO A 27 5.70 4.57 -0.85
CA PRO A 27 5.69 5.90 -1.44
C PRO A 27 7.04 6.22 -2.07
N TRP A 28 7.07 6.49 -3.38
CA TRP A 28 8.29 6.86 -4.08
C TRP A 28 7.99 8.01 -5.05
N THR A 29 7.86 9.22 -4.50
CA THR A 29 7.57 10.42 -5.28
C THR A 29 8.50 11.55 -4.90
N ALA A 30 8.76 12.48 -5.82
CA ALA A 30 9.67 13.60 -5.60
C ALA A 30 9.29 14.46 -4.37
N HIS A 31 8.00 14.46 -3.99
CA HIS A 31 7.52 15.24 -2.83
C HIS A 31 7.91 14.63 -1.48
N PHE A 32 8.28 13.35 -1.45
CA PHE A 32 8.55 12.59 -0.22
C PHE A 32 10.01 12.13 -0.11
N LEU A 33 10.83 12.41 -1.12
CA LEU A 33 12.19 11.88 -1.16
C LEU A 33 13.21 12.93 -0.79
N PRO A 34 14.17 12.60 0.08
CA PRO A 34 15.30 13.47 0.35
C PRO A 34 16.20 13.58 -0.89
N PRO A 35 16.98 14.67 -1.01
CA PRO A 35 17.99 14.78 -2.06
C PRO A 35 18.93 13.57 -2.07
N GLY A 36 19.14 12.97 -3.24
CA GLY A 36 20.02 11.81 -3.38
C GLY A 36 19.42 10.47 -3.01
N ALA A 37 18.12 10.40 -2.75
CA ALA A 37 17.43 9.11 -2.52
C ALA A 37 17.64 8.18 -3.73
N ASP A 38 18.08 6.94 -3.45
CA ASP A 38 18.32 5.91 -4.46
C ASP A 38 17.33 4.76 -4.29
N LEU A 39 16.52 4.50 -5.33
CA LEU A 39 15.49 3.47 -5.30
C LEU A 39 16.08 2.07 -5.18
N VAL A 40 17.17 1.79 -5.89
CA VAL A 40 17.79 0.46 -5.86
C VAL A 40 18.31 0.16 -4.46
N SER A 41 19.01 1.11 -3.83
CA SER A 41 19.48 0.95 -2.44
C SER A 41 18.32 0.73 -1.47
N THR A 42 17.22 1.49 -1.62
CA THR A 42 16.04 1.33 -0.76
C THR A 42 15.38 -0.03 -0.96
N LEU A 43 15.17 -0.47 -2.19
CA LEU A 43 14.57 -1.78 -2.48
C LEU A 43 15.49 -2.93 -2.07
N THR A 44 16.81 -2.73 -2.11
CA THR A 44 17.78 -3.71 -1.58
C THR A 44 17.59 -3.92 -0.07
N ARG A 45 17.32 -2.86 0.70
CA ARG A 45 16.97 -3.00 2.14
C ARG A 45 15.73 -3.87 2.36
N PHE A 46 14.69 -3.70 1.54
CA PHE A 46 13.50 -4.57 1.59
C PHE A 46 13.85 -6.02 1.26
N HIS A 47 14.60 -6.25 0.19
CA HIS A 47 15.06 -7.59 -0.19
C HIS A 47 15.85 -8.26 0.93
N ASP A 48 16.86 -7.57 1.48
CA ASP A 48 17.75 -8.10 2.52
C ASP A 48 16.99 -8.32 3.85
N ALA A 49 15.97 -7.51 4.14
CA ALA A 49 15.07 -7.70 5.27
C ALA A 49 14.17 -8.94 5.11
N GLY A 50 13.97 -9.43 3.88
CA GLY A 50 13.22 -10.63 3.58
C GLY A 50 11.86 -10.41 2.91
N PHE A 51 11.58 -9.23 2.35
CA PHE A 51 10.45 -9.05 1.44
C PHE A 51 10.71 -9.73 0.10
N ASP A 52 9.66 -10.23 -0.54
CA ASP A 52 9.69 -10.84 -1.87
C ASP A 52 9.01 -9.94 -2.92
N HIS A 53 8.17 -9.00 -2.46
CA HIS A 53 7.44 -8.07 -3.32
C HIS A 53 7.23 -6.73 -2.64
N VAL A 54 7.34 -5.65 -3.43
CA VAL A 54 7.00 -4.28 -3.03
C VAL A 54 6.23 -3.58 -4.14
N SER A 55 5.10 -2.97 -3.80
CA SER A 55 4.37 -2.11 -4.74
C SER A 55 4.81 -0.66 -4.56
N VAL A 56 5.29 -0.03 -5.64
CA VAL A 56 5.91 1.30 -5.63
C VAL A 56 4.97 2.33 -6.23
N THR A 57 4.87 3.51 -5.62
CA THR A 57 4.04 4.62 -6.10
C THR A 57 4.62 5.22 -7.39
N ALA A 58 3.83 5.22 -8.46
CA ALA A 58 4.18 5.82 -9.74
C ALA A 58 3.48 7.16 -10.00
N ALA A 59 2.47 7.53 -9.22
CA ALA A 59 1.87 8.87 -9.22
C ALA A 59 1.26 9.20 -7.85
N ALA A 60 1.38 10.45 -7.39
CA ALA A 60 0.78 10.93 -6.15
C ALA A 60 0.38 12.40 -6.25
N GLY A 61 -0.55 12.82 -5.39
CA GLY A 61 -0.96 14.22 -5.26
C GLY A 61 -1.47 14.81 -6.58
N LYS A 62 -0.73 15.74 -7.16
CA LYS A 62 -1.10 16.48 -8.40
C LYS A 62 -0.41 15.95 -9.65
N ASP A 63 0.28 14.79 -9.58
CA ASP A 63 0.91 14.20 -10.75
C ASP A 63 -0.16 13.92 -11.82
N ASP A 64 0.02 14.54 -12.99
CA ASP A 64 -0.82 14.34 -14.18
C ASP A 64 -0.37 13.08 -14.97
N ALA A 65 -1.02 12.82 -16.09
CA ALA A 65 -0.71 11.65 -16.92
C ALA A 65 0.72 11.67 -17.46
N LEU A 66 1.27 12.85 -17.81
CA LEU A 66 2.64 12.95 -18.31
C LEU A 66 3.66 12.67 -17.20
N SER A 67 3.46 13.26 -16.03
CA SER A 67 4.29 13.05 -14.85
C SER A 67 4.29 11.59 -14.43
N ALA A 68 3.10 10.96 -14.40
CA ALA A 68 2.93 9.55 -14.07
C ALA A 68 3.67 8.63 -15.06
N MET A 69 3.53 8.86 -16.37
CA MET A 69 4.21 8.07 -17.39
C MET A 69 5.73 8.24 -17.35
N THR A 70 6.20 9.47 -17.13
CA THR A 70 7.63 9.75 -16.96
C THR A 70 8.21 9.00 -15.77
N ARG A 71 7.48 8.96 -14.66
CA ARG A 71 7.90 8.22 -13.45
C ARG A 71 7.91 6.70 -13.68
N ILE A 72 6.91 6.14 -14.37
CA ILE A 72 6.92 4.71 -14.74
C ILE A 72 8.19 4.38 -15.55
N GLY A 73 8.53 5.23 -16.52
CA GLY A 73 9.77 5.08 -17.29
C GLY A 73 11.02 5.08 -16.42
N PHE A 74 11.10 6.01 -15.45
CA PHE A 74 12.18 6.07 -14.47
C PHE A 74 12.23 4.79 -13.61
N LEU A 75 11.11 4.37 -13.01
CA LEU A 75 11.05 3.18 -12.16
C LEU A 75 11.51 1.92 -12.90
N LEU A 76 11.06 1.74 -14.14
CA LEU A 76 11.49 0.62 -14.98
C LEU A 76 13.00 0.69 -15.30
N ALA A 77 13.56 1.89 -15.49
CA ALA A 77 14.99 2.06 -15.71
C ALA A 77 15.79 1.67 -14.45
N GLU A 78 15.34 2.10 -13.27
CA GLU A 78 15.98 1.77 -11.99
C GLU A 78 15.93 0.25 -11.71
N ILE A 79 14.80 -0.41 -11.94
CA ILE A 79 14.68 -1.88 -11.80
C ILE A 79 15.71 -2.59 -12.71
N ARG A 80 15.88 -2.11 -13.95
CA ARG A 80 16.87 -2.67 -14.89
C ARG A 80 18.32 -2.42 -14.51
N ARG A 81 18.61 -1.45 -13.62
CA ARG A 81 19.99 -1.22 -13.10
C ARG A 81 20.45 -2.33 -12.16
N ALA A 82 19.54 -3.07 -11.54
CA ALA A 82 19.86 -4.13 -10.58
C ALA A 82 19.14 -5.46 -10.92
N PRO A 83 19.35 -6.04 -12.11
CA PRO A 83 18.59 -7.19 -12.60
C PRO A 83 18.80 -8.47 -11.81
N ASP A 84 19.90 -8.55 -11.05
CA ASP A 84 20.21 -9.68 -10.17
C ASP A 84 19.36 -9.66 -8.88
N ILE A 85 18.86 -8.48 -8.48
CA ILE A 85 18.10 -8.27 -7.22
C ILE A 85 16.65 -7.94 -7.52
N LEU A 86 16.36 -7.15 -8.57
CA LEU A 86 15.04 -6.59 -8.84
C LEU A 86 14.45 -7.12 -10.14
N CYS A 87 13.13 -7.23 -10.20
CA CYS A 87 12.38 -7.44 -11.44
C CYS A 87 11.00 -6.78 -11.35
N HIS A 88 10.46 -6.34 -12.48
CA HIS A 88 9.08 -5.88 -12.58
C HIS A 88 8.12 -7.07 -12.54
N ALA A 89 6.96 -6.90 -11.91
CA ALA A 89 5.92 -7.92 -11.80
C ALA A 89 4.53 -7.31 -12.01
N ASP A 90 3.75 -7.89 -12.92
CA ASP A 90 2.37 -7.49 -13.23
C ASP A 90 1.33 -8.50 -12.74
N SER A 91 1.78 -9.68 -12.32
CA SER A 91 0.91 -10.78 -11.92
C SER A 91 1.43 -11.53 -10.69
N ALA A 92 0.55 -12.30 -10.05
CA ALA A 92 0.93 -13.22 -8.98
C ALA A 92 1.96 -14.27 -9.46
N GLY A 93 1.88 -14.68 -10.73
CA GLY A 93 2.86 -15.60 -11.34
C GLY A 93 4.25 -14.98 -11.41
N ASP A 94 4.35 -13.70 -11.77
CA ASP A 94 5.64 -12.98 -11.81
C ASP A 94 6.25 -12.84 -10.41
N ILE A 95 5.42 -12.55 -9.39
CA ILE A 95 5.86 -12.49 -7.99
C ILE A 95 6.43 -13.85 -7.54
N ALA A 96 5.73 -14.94 -7.86
CA ALA A 96 6.19 -16.28 -7.53
C ALA A 96 7.51 -16.65 -8.25
N ALA A 97 7.62 -16.30 -9.54
CA ALA A 97 8.83 -16.53 -10.34
C ALA A 97 10.03 -15.72 -9.82
N ALA A 98 9.80 -14.46 -9.45
CA ALA A 98 10.81 -13.59 -8.85
C ALA A 98 11.34 -14.16 -7.53
N LYS A 99 10.43 -14.56 -6.63
CA LYS A 99 10.79 -15.22 -5.37
C LYS A 99 11.61 -16.48 -5.58
N ALA A 100 11.19 -17.34 -6.52
CA ALA A 100 11.92 -18.57 -6.85
C ALA A 100 13.33 -18.28 -7.39
N ALA A 101 13.52 -17.13 -8.04
CA ALA A 101 14.81 -16.66 -8.53
C ALA A 101 15.63 -15.89 -7.46
N GLY A 102 15.13 -15.74 -6.23
CA GLY A 102 15.78 -14.98 -5.16
C GLY A 102 15.82 -13.47 -5.41
N ARG A 103 14.83 -12.93 -6.14
CA ARG A 103 14.72 -11.49 -6.45
C ARG A 103 13.51 -10.86 -5.80
N LEU A 104 13.61 -9.57 -5.50
CA LEU A 104 12.49 -8.73 -5.11
C LEU A 104 11.71 -8.32 -6.36
N SER A 105 10.43 -8.65 -6.39
CA SER A 105 9.52 -8.17 -7.44
C SER A 105 8.94 -6.80 -7.11
N VAL A 106 8.73 -5.98 -8.13
CA VAL A 106 8.22 -4.60 -8.00
C VAL A 106 7.03 -4.41 -8.91
N SER A 107 5.89 -3.98 -8.35
CA SER A 107 4.71 -3.54 -9.11
C SER A 107 4.46 -2.04 -8.94
N PHE A 108 3.57 -1.47 -9.74
CA PHE A 108 3.24 -0.05 -9.69
C PHE A 108 1.80 0.21 -9.27
N HIS A 109 1.63 1.30 -8.54
CA HIS A 109 0.31 1.82 -8.19
C HIS A 109 0.30 3.35 -8.22
N PHE A 110 -0.89 3.93 -8.23
CA PHE A 110 -1.11 5.36 -8.06
C PHE A 110 -1.73 5.66 -6.69
N GLN A 111 -1.18 6.63 -5.99
CA GLN A 111 -1.79 7.23 -4.80
C GLN A 111 -2.69 8.44 -5.16
N THR A 112 -3.16 8.52 -6.38
CA THR A 112 -4.03 9.59 -6.88
C THR A 112 -4.77 9.14 -8.13
N ALA A 113 -5.96 9.67 -8.36
CA ALA A 113 -6.67 9.51 -9.63
C ALA A 113 -6.45 10.69 -10.59
N THR A 114 -5.58 11.65 -10.25
CA THR A 114 -5.30 12.83 -11.06
C THR A 114 -4.89 12.50 -12.51
N PRO A 115 -4.10 11.45 -12.80
CA PRO A 115 -3.76 11.06 -14.17
C PRO A 115 -4.97 10.76 -15.07
N PHE A 116 -6.14 10.44 -14.50
CA PHE A 116 -7.35 10.09 -15.23
C PHE A 116 -8.33 11.27 -15.45
N THR A 117 -7.99 12.46 -14.95
CA THR A 117 -8.93 13.61 -14.94
C THR A 117 -9.21 14.16 -16.34
N THR A 118 -8.29 14.01 -17.28
CA THR A 118 -8.43 14.51 -18.65
C THR A 118 -9.16 13.54 -19.56
N ASP A 119 -8.95 12.23 -19.39
CA ASP A 119 -9.60 11.18 -20.18
C ASP A 119 -9.54 9.86 -19.41
N LEU A 120 -10.70 9.22 -19.22
CA LEU A 120 -10.79 7.90 -18.57
C LEU A 120 -10.19 6.77 -19.43
N ALA A 121 -9.97 6.95 -20.73
CA ALA A 121 -9.26 5.99 -21.57
C ALA A 121 -7.80 5.78 -21.14
N LEU A 122 -7.22 6.74 -20.40
CA LEU A 122 -5.89 6.61 -19.81
C LEU A 122 -5.79 5.46 -18.79
N VAL A 123 -6.89 5.01 -18.22
CA VAL A 123 -6.91 3.83 -17.32
C VAL A 123 -6.33 2.60 -18.04
N ASP A 124 -6.75 2.33 -19.29
CA ASP A 124 -6.22 1.20 -20.06
C ASP A 124 -4.74 1.36 -20.38
N SER A 125 -4.34 2.59 -20.74
CA SER A 125 -2.96 2.90 -21.06
C SER A 125 -2.04 2.67 -19.87
N PHE A 126 -2.44 3.12 -18.68
CA PHE A 126 -1.68 2.91 -17.46
C PHE A 126 -1.74 1.45 -16.98
N ARG A 127 -2.88 0.76 -17.16
CA ARG A 127 -2.96 -0.67 -16.86
C ARG A 127 -2.00 -1.46 -17.75
N ALA A 128 -1.93 -1.14 -19.03
CA ALA A 128 -0.97 -1.73 -19.97
C ALA A 128 0.50 -1.36 -19.65
N ALA A 129 0.74 -0.24 -18.98
CA ALA A 129 2.07 0.19 -18.48
C ALA A 129 2.43 -0.43 -17.11
N GLY A 130 1.62 -1.35 -16.58
CA GLY A 130 1.90 -2.09 -15.35
C GLY A 130 1.32 -1.47 -14.07
N VAL A 131 0.41 -0.47 -14.18
CA VAL A 131 -0.24 0.09 -12.99
C VAL A 131 -1.40 -0.81 -12.57
N GLY A 132 -1.24 -1.52 -11.45
CA GLY A 132 -2.22 -2.52 -10.96
C GLY A 132 -3.40 -1.92 -10.20
N ARG A 133 -3.25 -0.74 -9.59
CA ARG A 133 -4.30 -0.09 -8.79
C ARG A 133 -4.12 1.43 -8.69
N ALA A 134 -5.21 2.14 -8.31
CA ALA A 134 -5.16 3.56 -8.04
C ALA A 134 -6.11 3.97 -6.92
N ILE A 135 -5.68 4.96 -6.10
CA ILE A 135 -6.49 5.63 -5.08
C ILE A 135 -7.40 6.66 -5.75
N ILE A 136 -8.67 6.71 -5.33
CA ILE A 136 -9.68 7.58 -5.91
C ILE A 136 -9.52 9.03 -5.44
N ALA A 137 -9.35 9.24 -4.11
CA ALA A 137 -9.18 10.56 -3.52
C ALA A 137 -8.12 10.53 -2.41
N TYR A 138 -7.11 11.40 -2.52
CA TYR A 138 -6.01 11.48 -1.54
C TYR A 138 -6.26 12.59 -0.53
N ASN A 139 -6.73 12.24 0.64
CA ASN A 139 -7.03 13.11 1.79
C ASN A 139 -8.07 14.20 1.55
N GLN A 140 -8.01 14.92 0.46
CA GLN A 140 -8.88 16.04 0.08
C GLN A 140 -9.83 15.62 -1.05
N ALA A 141 -10.86 16.44 -1.28
CA ALA A 141 -11.77 16.25 -2.40
C ALA A 141 -11.06 16.45 -3.75
N ASN A 142 -11.46 15.64 -4.73
CA ASN A 142 -11.15 15.85 -6.13
C ASN A 142 -12.43 15.69 -6.99
N ILE A 143 -12.31 15.65 -8.31
CA ILE A 143 -13.47 15.51 -9.20
C ILE A 143 -14.17 14.14 -9.11
N PHE A 144 -13.56 13.12 -8.47
CA PHE A 144 -14.07 11.76 -8.38
C PHE A 144 -14.74 11.45 -7.04
N GLY A 145 -14.30 12.10 -5.95
CA GLY A 145 -14.85 11.88 -4.62
C GLY A 145 -14.11 12.63 -3.53
N ASP A 146 -14.55 12.47 -2.30
CA ASP A 146 -13.97 13.11 -1.14
C ASP A 146 -12.94 12.19 -0.44
N GLY A 147 -11.83 12.80 0.00
CA GLY A 147 -10.84 12.16 0.84
C GLY A 147 -11.17 12.26 2.33
N CYS A 148 -10.40 11.55 3.17
CA CYS A 148 -10.68 11.44 4.62
C CYS A 148 -10.50 12.75 5.41
N HIS A 149 -9.85 13.77 4.85
CA HIS A 149 -9.72 15.09 5.45
C HIS A 149 -10.79 16.08 4.97
N GLU A 150 -11.68 15.65 4.07
CA GLU A 150 -12.76 16.51 3.59
C GLU A 150 -13.92 16.53 4.60
N PRO A 151 -14.20 17.69 5.25
CA PRO A 151 -15.17 17.71 6.34
C PRO A 151 -16.62 17.38 5.94
N ARG A 152 -16.97 17.62 4.66
CA ARG A 152 -18.32 17.36 4.16
C ARG A 152 -18.58 15.88 3.90
N ASP A 153 -17.53 15.09 3.55
CA ASP A 153 -17.57 13.66 3.18
C ASP A 153 -18.82 13.32 2.33
N ALA A 154 -18.95 14.00 1.17
CA ALA A 154 -20.13 13.90 0.31
C ALA A 154 -20.18 12.61 -0.53
N GLY A 155 -19.10 11.81 -0.52
CA GLY A 155 -19.03 10.53 -1.23
C GLY A 155 -18.53 10.65 -2.66
N LEU A 156 -18.86 9.66 -3.48
CA LEU A 156 -18.48 9.63 -4.90
C LEU A 156 -19.26 10.65 -5.72
N THR A 157 -18.60 11.20 -6.72
CA THR A 157 -19.27 11.97 -7.78
C THR A 157 -19.70 11.02 -8.92
N ALA A 158 -20.57 11.49 -9.81
CA ALA A 158 -20.91 10.76 -11.04
C ALA A 158 -19.67 10.49 -11.94
N ALA A 159 -18.63 11.34 -11.86
CA ALA A 159 -17.35 11.09 -12.54
C ALA A 159 -16.56 9.99 -11.83
N GLY A 160 -16.60 9.97 -10.50
CA GLY A 160 -16.00 8.90 -9.69
C GLY A 160 -16.62 7.54 -10.01
N GLU A 161 -17.92 7.43 -10.06
CA GLU A 161 -18.61 6.19 -10.41
C GLU A 161 -18.17 5.66 -11.79
N ARG A 162 -18.09 6.54 -12.79
CA ARG A 162 -17.59 6.16 -14.13
C ARG A 162 -16.12 5.70 -14.08
N LEU A 163 -15.29 6.36 -13.29
CA LEU A 163 -13.89 5.94 -13.11
C LEU A 163 -13.80 4.54 -12.49
N LEU A 164 -14.58 4.26 -11.43
CA LEU A 164 -14.58 2.94 -10.78
C LEU A 164 -14.90 1.81 -11.78
N HIS A 165 -15.96 1.98 -12.57
CA HIS A 165 -16.34 0.99 -13.58
C HIS A 165 -15.24 0.85 -14.65
N ARG A 166 -14.66 1.98 -15.11
CA ARG A 166 -13.57 1.92 -16.09
C ARG A 166 -12.33 1.19 -15.55
N MET A 167 -11.97 1.42 -14.28
CA MET A 167 -10.87 0.69 -13.63
C MET A 167 -11.18 -0.81 -13.55
N ALA A 168 -12.39 -1.17 -13.13
CA ALA A 168 -12.81 -2.57 -13.05
C ALA A 168 -12.76 -3.28 -14.41
N ASP A 169 -13.28 -2.63 -15.46
CA ASP A 169 -13.26 -3.15 -16.83
C ASP A 169 -11.83 -3.36 -17.37
N ALA A 170 -10.91 -2.47 -17.02
CA ALA A 170 -9.50 -2.58 -17.39
C ALA A 170 -8.71 -3.58 -16.51
N GLY A 171 -9.33 -4.15 -15.47
CA GLY A 171 -8.64 -5.01 -14.51
C GLY A 171 -7.72 -4.25 -13.54
N MET A 172 -7.92 -2.93 -13.36
CA MET A 172 -7.22 -2.11 -12.37
C MET A 172 -8.01 -2.12 -11.07
N VAL A 173 -7.34 -2.36 -9.94
CA VAL A 173 -7.97 -2.43 -8.62
C VAL A 173 -8.23 -1.02 -8.08
N VAL A 174 -9.43 -0.80 -7.53
CA VAL A 174 -9.79 0.44 -6.83
C VAL A 174 -9.22 0.41 -5.41
N ASP A 175 -8.45 1.42 -5.02
CA ASP A 175 -7.88 1.57 -3.68
C ASP A 175 -8.58 2.71 -2.95
N LEU A 176 -9.08 2.43 -1.75
CA LEU A 176 -9.87 3.33 -0.91
C LEU A 176 -9.07 3.93 0.26
N SER A 177 -7.79 3.58 0.40
CA SER A 177 -6.93 4.26 1.35
C SER A 177 -6.96 5.77 1.09
N HIS A 178 -6.94 6.61 2.11
CA HIS A 178 -7.10 8.06 2.04
C HIS A 178 -8.50 8.59 1.65
N CYS A 179 -9.43 7.74 1.19
CA CYS A 179 -10.79 8.16 0.86
C CYS A 179 -11.61 8.46 2.13
N GLY A 180 -12.61 9.32 2.00
CA GLY A 180 -13.62 9.56 3.04
C GLY A 180 -14.47 8.30 3.29
N GLU A 181 -15.14 8.25 4.44
CA GLU A 181 -15.97 7.10 4.81
C GLU A 181 -17.12 6.92 3.81
N ARG A 182 -17.79 8.00 3.44
CA ARG A 182 -18.88 7.96 2.47
C ARG A 182 -18.40 7.56 1.07
N THR A 183 -17.28 8.12 0.60
CA THR A 183 -16.67 7.73 -0.68
C THR A 183 -16.35 6.23 -0.70
N SER A 184 -15.82 5.71 0.40
CA SER A 184 -15.47 4.30 0.52
C SER A 184 -16.71 3.40 0.52
N LEU A 185 -17.78 3.77 1.23
CA LEU A 185 -19.05 3.02 1.23
C LEU A 185 -19.69 3.02 -0.16
N ASP A 186 -19.77 4.16 -0.83
CA ASP A 186 -20.32 4.27 -2.18
C ASP A 186 -19.54 3.39 -3.17
N ALA A 187 -18.18 3.37 -3.08
CA ALA A 187 -17.34 2.53 -3.92
C ALA A 187 -17.51 1.02 -3.63
N LEU A 188 -17.67 0.64 -2.37
CA LEU A 188 -17.95 -0.73 -1.98
C LEU A 188 -19.33 -1.20 -2.47
N ASP A 189 -20.29 -0.29 -2.63
CA ASP A 189 -21.64 -0.57 -3.10
C ASP A 189 -21.80 -0.49 -4.63
N ALA A 190 -20.78 -0.05 -5.36
CA ALA A 190 -20.81 0.15 -6.81
C ALA A 190 -20.98 -1.12 -7.65
N GLY A 191 -20.99 -2.32 -7.05
CA GLY A 191 -21.20 -3.59 -7.76
C GLY A 191 -20.08 -3.97 -8.71
N LEU A 192 -18.85 -3.59 -8.42
CA LEU A 192 -17.69 -3.88 -9.25
C LEU A 192 -17.35 -5.38 -9.27
N ALA A 193 -16.84 -5.87 -10.40
CA ALA A 193 -16.41 -7.24 -10.57
C ALA A 193 -15.24 -7.64 -9.64
N ARG A 194 -14.39 -6.66 -9.28
CA ARG A 194 -13.34 -6.82 -8.26
C ARG A 194 -13.64 -5.89 -7.09
N THR A 195 -13.63 -6.43 -5.89
CA THR A 195 -13.88 -5.66 -4.67
C THR A 195 -12.78 -4.60 -4.48
N PRO A 196 -13.14 -3.33 -4.20
CA PRO A 196 -12.19 -2.31 -3.77
C PRO A 196 -11.42 -2.73 -2.53
N ILE A 197 -10.24 -2.18 -2.33
CA ILE A 197 -9.33 -2.52 -1.23
C ILE A 197 -8.96 -1.29 -0.40
N PHE A 198 -8.34 -1.52 0.76
CA PHE A 198 -7.58 -0.53 1.52
C PHE A 198 -6.13 -1.00 1.56
N SER A 199 -5.27 -0.45 0.69
CA SER A 199 -3.89 -0.93 0.59
C SER A 199 -3.05 -0.67 1.84
N HIS A 200 -3.36 0.43 2.60
CA HIS A 200 -2.64 0.84 3.80
C HIS A 200 -3.54 1.67 4.74
N SER A 201 -4.21 1.00 5.66
CA SER A 201 -5.13 1.63 6.62
C SER A 201 -5.15 0.89 7.94
N ASN A 202 -5.39 1.63 9.04
CA ASN A 202 -5.49 1.12 10.40
C ASN A 202 -6.90 1.33 10.95
N ALA A 203 -7.24 0.70 12.07
CA ALA A 203 -8.54 0.85 12.72
C ALA A 203 -8.57 2.11 13.59
N ARG A 204 -9.56 2.98 13.38
CA ARG A 204 -9.75 4.21 14.15
C ARG A 204 -10.10 3.93 15.62
N ALA A 205 -10.73 2.80 15.91
CA ALA A 205 -11.08 2.39 17.26
C ALA A 205 -9.85 2.22 18.19
N LEU A 206 -8.67 1.94 17.62
CA LEU A 206 -7.43 1.79 18.38
C LEU A 206 -6.64 3.10 18.48
N PHE A 207 -6.74 3.94 17.46
CA PHE A 207 -6.13 5.27 17.46
C PHE A 207 -6.97 6.21 16.61
N ASP A 208 -7.57 7.21 17.24
CA ASP A 208 -8.49 8.16 16.59
C ASP A 208 -7.72 9.15 15.70
N HIS A 209 -7.65 8.80 14.41
CA HIS A 209 -7.01 9.59 13.38
C HIS A 209 -7.84 9.55 12.09
N GLU A 210 -7.92 10.66 11.34
CA GLU A 210 -8.74 10.75 10.13
C GLU A 210 -8.32 9.75 9.04
N ARG A 211 -7.05 9.36 8.99
CA ARG A 211 -6.52 8.36 8.05
C ARG A 211 -6.92 6.92 8.40
N ASN A 212 -7.36 6.68 9.64
CA ASN A 212 -7.82 5.38 10.12
C ASN A 212 -9.30 5.20 9.81
N ILE A 213 -9.68 3.98 9.46
CA ILE A 213 -11.04 3.63 9.07
C ILE A 213 -11.87 3.16 10.27
N SER A 214 -13.16 3.48 10.27
CA SER A 214 -14.06 3.10 11.35
C SER A 214 -14.35 1.60 11.37
N ASP A 215 -14.72 1.04 12.54
CA ASP A 215 -15.18 -0.35 12.64
C ASP A 215 -16.44 -0.60 11.81
N HIS A 216 -17.25 0.45 11.56
CA HIS A 216 -18.39 0.35 10.65
C HIS A 216 -17.89 0.07 9.23
N LEU A 217 -16.98 0.88 8.73
CA LEU A 217 -16.40 0.71 7.39
C LEU A 217 -15.62 -0.61 7.27
N LEU A 218 -14.91 -1.04 8.31
CA LEU A 218 -14.27 -2.37 8.36
C LEU A 218 -15.29 -3.50 8.17
N ARG A 219 -16.44 -3.47 8.85
CA ARG A 219 -17.49 -4.48 8.69
C ARG A 219 -18.06 -4.50 7.28
N GLU A 220 -18.32 -3.32 6.69
CA GLU A 220 -18.82 -3.22 5.31
C GLU A 220 -17.79 -3.75 4.30
N ALA A 221 -16.52 -3.38 4.45
CA ALA A 221 -15.42 -3.88 3.64
C ALA A 221 -15.27 -5.42 3.78
N GLY A 222 -15.28 -5.93 5.01
CA GLY A 222 -15.17 -7.36 5.30
C GLY A 222 -16.30 -8.19 4.69
N ARG A 223 -17.56 -7.71 4.74
CA ARG A 223 -18.71 -8.37 4.11
C ARG A 223 -18.56 -8.53 2.59
N ARG A 224 -17.86 -7.61 1.95
CA ARG A 224 -17.60 -7.62 0.51
C ARG A 224 -16.29 -8.29 0.12
N GLY A 225 -15.51 -8.78 1.12
CA GLY A 225 -14.24 -9.46 0.88
C GLY A 225 -13.07 -8.53 0.55
N ALA A 226 -13.16 -7.25 0.93
CA ALA A 226 -12.09 -6.28 0.70
C ALA A 226 -10.80 -6.64 1.44
N TYR A 227 -9.67 -6.46 0.78
CA TYR A 227 -8.35 -6.58 1.39
C TYR A 227 -8.03 -5.33 2.21
N ILE A 228 -7.42 -5.50 3.39
CA ILE A 228 -6.98 -4.43 4.29
C ILE A 228 -5.48 -4.60 4.56
N GLY A 229 -4.65 -3.70 4.02
CA GLY A 229 -3.23 -3.61 4.33
C GLY A 229 -3.02 -2.78 5.60
N ILE A 230 -2.35 -3.33 6.61
CA ILE A 230 -2.03 -2.60 7.85
C ILE A 230 -0.85 -1.66 7.59
N SER A 231 -1.04 -0.38 7.94
CA SER A 231 -0.02 0.66 7.75
C SER A 231 0.97 0.72 8.91
N GLY A 232 2.25 0.92 8.58
CA GLY A 232 3.36 1.04 9.52
C GLY A 232 3.76 2.49 9.84
N VAL A 233 2.87 3.46 9.62
CA VAL A 233 3.12 4.87 9.90
C VAL A 233 2.82 5.17 11.37
N GLY A 234 3.84 5.56 12.14
CA GLY A 234 3.76 5.76 13.59
C GLY A 234 2.69 6.77 14.01
N MET A 235 2.54 7.88 13.29
CA MET A 235 1.51 8.88 13.60
C MET A 235 0.08 8.38 13.42
N PHE A 236 -0.16 7.33 12.62
CA PHE A 236 -1.48 6.69 12.48
C PHE A 236 -1.70 5.55 13.47
N LEU A 237 -0.64 5.14 14.16
CA LEU A 237 -0.62 4.10 15.18
C LEU A 237 -0.57 4.67 16.59
N GLY A 238 -0.19 5.95 16.75
CA GLY A 238 0.15 6.54 18.04
C GLY A 238 1.42 5.92 18.66
N ALA A 239 2.39 5.51 17.83
CA ALA A 239 3.55 4.73 18.22
C ALA A 239 4.86 5.37 17.73
N ALA A 240 5.90 5.33 18.56
CA ALA A 240 7.27 5.69 18.19
C ALA A 240 7.97 4.51 17.47
N ALA A 241 9.09 4.78 16.80
CA ALA A 241 9.79 3.86 15.91
C ALA A 241 9.96 2.43 16.46
N ALA A 242 10.39 2.28 17.72
CA ALA A 242 10.62 0.97 18.34
C ALA A 242 9.31 0.21 18.67
N GLU A 243 8.18 0.92 18.76
CA GLU A 243 6.88 0.37 19.16
C GLU A 243 6.02 -0.02 17.95
N ILE A 244 6.39 0.42 16.74
CA ILE A 244 5.58 0.23 15.52
C ILE A 244 5.28 -1.25 15.23
N PRO A 245 6.23 -2.22 15.33
CA PRO A 245 5.93 -3.63 15.10
C PRO A 245 4.82 -4.16 16.03
N GLU A 246 4.88 -3.80 17.30
CA GLU A 246 3.86 -4.20 18.29
C GLU A 246 2.51 -3.52 17.99
N ALA A 247 2.51 -2.21 17.73
CA ALA A 247 1.29 -1.47 17.37
C ALA A 247 0.62 -2.01 16.11
N MET A 248 1.40 -2.34 15.06
CA MET A 248 0.87 -3.00 13.85
C MET A 248 0.26 -4.36 14.17
N SER A 249 0.87 -5.14 15.06
CA SER A 249 0.32 -6.45 15.46
C SER A 249 -1.02 -6.32 16.20
N ILE A 250 -1.18 -5.27 17.02
CA ILE A 250 -2.44 -4.93 17.71
C ILE A 250 -3.51 -4.56 16.66
N GLN A 251 -3.16 -3.71 15.70
CA GLN A 251 -4.04 -3.34 14.58
C GLN A 251 -4.46 -4.57 13.78
N ALA A 252 -3.53 -5.45 13.43
CA ALA A 252 -3.81 -6.68 12.70
C ALA A 252 -4.80 -7.58 13.47
N ALA A 253 -4.62 -7.76 14.78
CA ALA A 253 -5.52 -8.57 15.61
C ALA A 253 -6.94 -7.96 15.67
N HIS A 254 -7.06 -6.63 15.85
CA HIS A 254 -8.35 -5.96 15.87
C HIS A 254 -9.06 -6.07 14.52
N VAL A 255 -8.38 -5.72 13.43
CA VAL A 255 -8.96 -5.79 12.08
C VAL A 255 -9.33 -7.22 11.72
N ALA A 256 -8.48 -8.23 12.05
CA ALA A 256 -8.79 -9.64 11.82
C ALA A 256 -10.05 -10.09 12.57
N SER A 257 -10.27 -9.58 13.79
CA SER A 257 -11.48 -9.90 14.56
C SER A 257 -12.79 -9.43 13.90
N ILE A 258 -12.69 -8.43 13.01
CA ILE A 258 -13.84 -7.83 12.31
C ILE A 258 -14.01 -8.43 10.91
N VAL A 259 -12.92 -8.51 10.12
CA VAL A 259 -12.98 -8.87 8.70
C VAL A 259 -12.50 -10.29 8.39
N GLY A 260 -11.79 -10.93 9.32
CA GLY A 260 -11.09 -12.21 9.13
C GLY A 260 -9.64 -12.04 8.69
N ALA A 261 -8.74 -12.88 9.18
CA ALA A 261 -7.30 -12.84 8.86
C ALA A 261 -7.01 -13.10 7.37
N ASP A 262 -7.91 -13.79 6.66
CA ASP A 262 -7.84 -14.07 5.23
C ASP A 262 -7.95 -12.83 4.33
N LYS A 263 -8.29 -11.67 4.89
CA LYS A 263 -8.42 -10.38 4.19
C LYS A 263 -7.35 -9.37 4.56
N LEU A 264 -6.47 -9.71 5.51
CA LEU A 264 -5.41 -8.82 5.95
C LEU A 264 -4.15 -8.94 5.09
N GLY A 265 -3.35 -7.86 5.10
CA GLY A 265 -2.00 -7.85 4.59
C GLY A 265 -1.18 -6.68 5.10
N LEU A 266 -0.08 -6.39 4.44
CA LEU A 266 0.82 -5.30 4.78
C LEU A 266 0.74 -4.19 3.72
N GLY A 267 0.69 -2.96 4.18
CA GLY A 267 0.91 -1.75 3.40
C GLY A 267 1.78 -0.83 4.25
N VAL A 268 3.08 -1.14 4.29
CA VAL A 268 4.01 -0.59 5.29
C VAL A 268 4.06 0.93 5.24
N ASP A 269 3.97 1.51 4.04
CA ASP A 269 3.97 2.96 3.84
C ASP A 269 5.26 3.60 4.40
N PHE A 270 6.40 2.91 4.19
CA PHE A 270 7.71 3.35 4.61
C PHE A 270 8.16 4.57 3.82
N MET A 271 8.66 5.61 4.48
CA MET A 271 9.20 6.80 3.84
C MET A 271 10.64 7.09 4.30
N LEU A 272 11.46 7.57 3.34
CA LEU A 272 12.77 8.16 3.62
C LEU A 272 12.56 9.63 3.95
N LEU A 273 12.52 9.99 5.23
CA LEU A 273 12.20 11.36 5.64
C LEU A 273 13.41 12.18 6.13
N GLU A 274 14.52 11.53 6.43
CA GLU A 274 15.74 12.24 6.82
C GLU A 274 16.23 13.14 5.66
N GLY A 275 16.23 14.45 5.86
CA GLY A 275 16.60 15.42 4.84
C GLY A 275 15.51 15.76 3.80
N SER A 276 14.28 15.22 3.97
CA SER A 276 13.15 15.55 3.09
C SER A 276 12.60 16.95 3.32
N ASP A 277 12.01 17.52 2.26
CA ASP A 277 11.23 18.75 2.36
C ASP A 277 9.81 18.45 2.85
N TYR A 278 9.52 18.80 4.10
CA TYR A 278 8.20 18.61 4.70
C TYR A 278 7.17 19.69 4.32
N SER A 279 7.53 20.67 3.49
CA SER A 279 6.62 21.75 3.09
C SER A 279 5.35 21.24 2.39
N PHE A 280 5.40 20.04 1.80
CA PHE A 280 4.24 19.38 1.23
C PHE A 280 3.13 19.12 2.28
N PHE A 281 3.50 18.90 3.54
CA PHE A 281 2.59 18.57 4.65
C PHE A 281 2.31 19.80 5.52
N ASP A 282 2.20 20.97 4.94
CA ASP A 282 1.88 22.19 5.70
C ASP A 282 0.47 22.14 6.32
N ALA A 283 0.28 22.88 7.44
CA ALA A 283 -0.97 22.88 8.19
C ALA A 283 -2.17 23.46 7.41
N ALA A 284 -1.92 24.25 6.36
CA ALA A 284 -3.00 24.76 5.52
C ALA A 284 -3.51 23.67 4.56
N ARG A 285 -2.62 22.77 4.10
CA ARG A 285 -2.94 21.66 3.20
C ARG A 285 -3.46 20.44 3.94
N TYR A 286 -2.91 20.17 5.14
CA TYR A 286 -3.27 19.04 5.99
C TYR A 286 -3.55 19.52 7.42
N PRO A 287 -4.66 20.24 7.64
CA PRO A 287 -4.95 20.86 8.94
C PRO A 287 -5.28 19.84 10.04
N ARG A 288 -5.42 18.56 9.69
CA ARG A 288 -5.78 17.47 10.61
C ARG A 288 -4.80 16.32 10.49
N GLY A 289 -4.39 15.78 11.64
CA GLY A 289 -3.73 14.50 11.76
C GLY A 289 -2.27 14.41 11.32
N TYR A 290 -1.67 15.47 10.82
CA TYR A 290 -0.26 15.49 10.47
C TYR A 290 0.51 16.41 11.45
N PRO A 291 1.07 15.83 12.52
CA PRO A 291 1.87 16.60 13.46
C PRO A 291 3.15 17.11 12.77
N PRO A 292 3.82 18.11 13.37
CA PRO A 292 5.14 18.50 12.89
C PRO A 292 6.10 17.29 12.84
N PRO A 293 6.96 17.16 11.80
CA PRO A 293 7.97 16.10 11.75
C PRO A 293 9.01 16.29 12.87
N PRO A 294 9.84 15.26 13.21
CA PRO A 294 10.00 14.01 12.45
C PRO A 294 8.86 13.01 12.68
N TRP A 295 8.64 12.13 11.67
CA TRP A 295 7.69 11.03 11.77
C TRP A 295 8.41 9.69 11.81
N ASP A 296 7.80 8.70 12.43
CA ASP A 296 8.33 7.35 12.51
C ASP A 296 7.58 6.41 11.56
N PHE A 297 8.32 5.45 10.99
CA PHE A 297 7.79 4.44 10.07
C PHE A 297 8.39 3.08 10.42
N LEU A 298 7.63 2.00 10.17
CA LEU A 298 8.23 0.67 10.18
C LEU A 298 9.40 0.64 9.21
N GLN A 299 10.59 0.37 9.71
CA GLN A 299 11.77 0.15 8.86
C GLN A 299 11.71 -1.25 8.24
N PRO A 300 12.21 -1.45 7.00
CA PRO A 300 12.25 -2.79 6.40
C PRO A 300 12.91 -3.83 7.32
N GLU A 301 13.95 -3.46 8.03
CA GLU A 301 14.72 -4.32 8.95
C GLU A 301 13.91 -4.77 10.18
N GLN A 302 12.82 -4.07 10.53
CA GLN A 302 11.90 -4.44 11.62
C GLN A 302 10.87 -5.50 11.21
N LEU A 303 10.93 -6.02 9.98
CA LEU A 303 10.02 -7.08 9.53
C LEU A 303 10.07 -8.30 10.44
N SER A 304 11.25 -8.71 10.90
CA SER A 304 11.40 -9.83 11.84
C SER A 304 10.68 -9.60 13.16
N ASP A 305 10.72 -8.36 13.66
CA ASP A 305 10.06 -7.98 14.91
C ASP A 305 8.53 -7.98 14.75
N LEU A 306 8.04 -7.46 13.62
CA LEU A 306 6.62 -7.53 13.27
C LEU A 306 6.12 -8.98 13.21
N VAL A 307 6.87 -9.87 12.54
CA VAL A 307 6.52 -11.30 12.47
C VAL A 307 6.47 -11.91 13.87
N GLN A 308 7.44 -11.60 14.73
CA GLN A 308 7.45 -12.08 16.12
C GLN A 308 6.25 -11.53 16.93
N CYS A 309 5.87 -10.27 16.73
CA CYS A 309 4.71 -9.68 17.38
C CYS A 309 3.39 -10.35 16.92
N LEU A 310 3.24 -10.65 15.63
CA LEU A 310 2.10 -11.39 15.10
C LEU A 310 2.02 -12.83 15.68
N GLU A 311 3.16 -13.53 15.79
CA GLU A 311 3.24 -14.84 16.46
C GLU A 311 2.75 -14.78 17.92
N LYS A 312 3.20 -13.76 18.67
CA LYS A 312 2.79 -13.53 20.07
C LYS A 312 1.29 -13.22 20.19
N ARG A 313 0.66 -12.63 19.16
CA ARG A 313 -0.81 -12.39 19.10
C ARG A 313 -1.62 -13.65 18.85
N GLY A 314 -0.98 -14.78 18.54
CA GLY A 314 -1.62 -16.07 18.39
C GLY A 314 -2.17 -16.34 16.98
N PHE A 315 -1.75 -15.59 15.97
CA PHE A 315 -2.04 -15.94 14.59
C PHE A 315 -1.41 -17.29 14.24
N SER A 316 -2.21 -18.17 13.64
CA SER A 316 -1.71 -19.45 13.12
C SER A 316 -0.73 -19.25 11.96
N GLN A 317 0.10 -20.24 11.68
CA GLN A 317 1.03 -20.21 10.56
C GLN A 317 0.33 -19.93 9.22
N THR A 318 -0.85 -20.50 9.00
CA THR A 318 -1.66 -20.28 7.79
C THR A 318 -2.15 -18.84 7.70
N GLU A 319 -2.64 -18.26 8.80
CA GLU A 319 -3.06 -16.86 8.83
C GLU A 319 -1.88 -15.93 8.59
N MET A 320 -0.73 -16.21 9.20
CA MET A 320 0.48 -15.42 8.99
C MET A 320 0.99 -15.49 7.55
N GLN A 321 0.96 -16.67 6.91
CA GLN A 321 1.26 -16.80 5.48
C GLN A 321 0.32 -15.94 4.63
N GLY A 322 -0.97 -15.90 4.99
CA GLY A 322 -1.97 -15.03 4.36
C GLY A 322 -1.62 -13.55 4.53
N ILE A 323 -1.47 -13.09 5.78
CA ILE A 323 -1.22 -11.69 6.16
C ILE A 323 0.09 -11.17 5.56
N LEU A 324 1.15 -11.95 5.63
CA LEU A 324 2.46 -11.52 5.15
C LEU A 324 2.52 -11.37 3.62
N GLY A 325 1.64 -12.06 2.84
CA GLY A 325 1.65 -11.86 1.39
C GLY A 325 0.67 -12.75 0.61
N GLY A 326 0.28 -13.92 1.12
CA GLY A 326 -0.63 -14.80 0.40
C GLY A 326 -1.98 -14.16 0.05
N ASN A 327 -2.50 -13.30 0.93
CA ASN A 327 -3.72 -12.54 0.69
C ASN A 327 -3.53 -11.46 -0.38
N TYR A 328 -2.34 -10.84 -0.43
CA TYR A 328 -1.98 -9.84 -1.44
C TYR A 328 -1.94 -10.44 -2.86
N LEU A 329 -1.49 -11.70 -3.02
CA LEU A 329 -1.43 -12.34 -4.34
C LEU A 329 -2.79 -12.40 -5.04
N ARG A 330 -3.89 -12.44 -4.29
CA ARG A 330 -5.24 -12.40 -4.89
C ARG A 330 -5.58 -11.06 -5.56
N LEU A 331 -4.85 -10.00 -5.23
CA LEU A 331 -5.00 -8.69 -5.88
C LEU A 331 -4.25 -8.63 -7.20
N ALA A 332 -3.16 -9.38 -7.32
CA ALA A 332 -2.31 -9.45 -8.50
C ALA A 332 -2.70 -10.58 -9.48
N ALA A 333 -3.77 -11.31 -9.16
CA ALA A 333 -4.28 -12.43 -9.97
C ALA A 333 -5.16 -11.96 -11.14
#